data_2a93ec96424ef3eb96f17edd33758cbc
#
_entry.id   2a93ec96424ef3eb96f17edd33758cbc
#
_cell.length_a   1.000
_cell.length_b   1.000
_cell.length_c   1.000
_cell.angle_alpha   90.00
_cell.angle_beta   90.00
_cell.angle_gamma   90.00
#
_symmetry.space_group_name_H-M   'P 1'
#
loop_
_entity.id
_entity.type
_entity.pdbx_description
1 polymer ?
#
loop_
_entity_poly.entity_id
_entity_poly.type
_entity_poly.pdbx_seq_one_letter_code
_entity_poly.pdbx_strand_id
1 'polypeptide(L)'
;MERKYPVIVVGGGIIGLSIALTVQANGSQVLLLDKHEIGQGASFGNAGHIATEQVFPIADPSVLKSIPKMLFDPLGPLRLDWRYLLPLTPWLIKLLGNMRHKPFTHIHHTLMTLNSAAFDSWQAFIQKWQLNDLVKMKGSLLVAEKKETLDKLSQHSEYLQSIGVANQLIDQDTLLTREPALSESQIGGIFYPDTGHVVNLCALHQKLTEAFIAAGGQVLTHCEVTEITSTSNQQAILTTTQGQFTGQKIVIAGGAFSKSLVKMVSRIKVPLETERGYHLMLPHELGRLSIPVSSMDRRFIMTPMSQGLRLAGTVEYAGLKRPANMQRAQHFLPLAQPMLKETLNSQQSTSWMGFRPSTSDSLPILDHKGPYIFAFGHQHLGLTQAAITADIVNSFIHHQPTSIDCAPFSIERFL
;
A
#
# COMPACT_ATOMS: atom_id res chain seq x y z
N MET A 1 30.54 2.05 22.84
CA MET A 1 29.35 2.49 23.62
C MET A 1 28.16 1.68 23.16
N GLU A 2 27.42 1.11 24.08
CA GLU A 2 26.17 0.39 23.78
C GLU A 2 25.09 1.40 23.36
N ARG A 3 24.58 1.25 22.11
CA ARG A 3 23.56 2.16 21.56
C ARG A 3 22.17 1.64 21.93
N LYS A 4 21.59 2.18 23.01
CA LYS A 4 20.27 1.76 23.55
C LYS A 4 19.17 2.75 23.17
N TYR A 5 18.03 2.20 22.73
CA TYR A 5 16.85 2.98 22.36
C TYR A 5 15.58 2.37 22.97
N PRO A 6 14.63 3.19 23.46
CA PRO A 6 13.31 2.71 23.84
C PRO A 6 12.60 2.01 22.67
N VAL A 7 12.64 2.59 21.46
CA VAL A 7 12.00 2.04 20.29
C VAL A 7 12.96 2.06 19.09
N ILE A 8 13.04 0.94 18.37
CA ILE A 8 13.74 0.84 17.08
C ILE A 8 12.74 0.42 16.03
N VAL A 9 12.60 1.19 14.96
CA VAL A 9 11.75 0.87 13.80
C VAL A 9 12.64 0.38 12.66
N VAL A 10 12.37 -0.81 12.14
CA VAL A 10 13.10 -1.43 11.03
C VAL A 10 12.28 -1.36 9.75
N GLY A 11 12.70 -0.50 8.83
CA GLY A 11 12.04 -0.20 7.56
C GLY A 11 11.52 1.25 7.51
N GLY A 12 12.12 2.07 6.64
CA GLY A 12 11.81 3.49 6.44
C GLY A 12 10.84 3.77 5.27
N GLY A 13 9.99 2.80 4.91
CA GLY A 13 8.84 3.05 4.02
C GLY A 13 7.77 3.88 4.70
N ILE A 14 6.67 4.19 3.98
CA ILE A 14 5.60 5.05 4.53
C ILE A 14 5.04 4.52 5.86
N ILE A 15 4.92 3.21 6.03
CA ILE A 15 4.45 2.59 7.28
C ILE A 15 5.42 2.87 8.43
N GLY A 16 6.69 2.48 8.28
CA GLY A 16 7.67 2.64 9.36
C GLY A 16 7.99 4.10 9.68
N LEU A 17 8.03 4.97 8.68
CA LEU A 17 8.25 6.40 8.88
C LEU A 17 7.07 7.06 9.61
N SER A 18 5.82 6.73 9.24
CA SER A 18 4.64 7.25 9.95
C SER A 18 4.59 6.76 11.41
N ILE A 19 4.94 5.49 11.65
CA ILE A 19 5.06 4.94 13.01
C ILE A 19 6.15 5.69 13.79
N ALA A 20 7.37 5.79 13.22
CA ALA A 20 8.50 6.42 13.89
C ALA A 20 8.18 7.87 14.30
N LEU A 21 7.60 8.64 13.37
CA LEU A 21 7.19 10.01 13.61
C LEU A 21 6.11 10.12 14.70
N THR A 22 5.08 9.28 14.63
CA THR A 22 3.97 9.31 15.60
C THR A 22 4.45 8.95 17.00
N VAL A 23 5.25 7.89 17.13
CA VAL A 23 5.79 7.41 18.40
C VAL A 23 6.78 8.41 19.01
N GLN A 24 7.66 9.01 18.19
CA GLN A 24 8.59 10.05 18.62
C GLN A 24 7.85 11.28 19.15
N ALA A 25 6.82 11.73 18.41
CA ALA A 25 6.03 12.90 18.81
C ALA A 25 5.18 12.66 20.07
N ASN A 26 4.94 11.39 20.43
CA ASN A 26 4.27 11.01 21.68
C ASN A 26 5.24 10.69 22.83
N GLY A 27 6.51 11.11 22.72
CA GLY A 27 7.47 11.15 23.81
C GLY A 27 8.41 9.94 23.92
N SER A 28 8.34 8.94 23.03
CA SER A 28 9.32 7.85 23.02
C SER A 28 10.47 8.18 22.09
N GLN A 29 11.71 8.01 22.56
CA GLN A 29 12.89 8.15 21.70
C GLN A 29 12.94 7.01 20.67
N VAL A 30 13.00 7.35 19.38
CA VAL A 30 12.95 6.39 18.28
C VAL A 30 14.21 6.45 17.42
N LEU A 31 14.75 5.26 17.09
CA LEU A 31 15.72 5.05 16.02
C LEU A 31 15.02 4.39 14.83
N LEU A 32 15.07 5.03 13.66
CA LEU A 32 14.57 4.48 12.40
C LEU A 32 15.73 3.94 11.56
N LEU A 33 15.69 2.65 11.22
CA LEU A 33 16.69 1.96 10.40
C LEU A 33 16.11 1.61 9.04
N ASP A 34 16.84 1.88 7.97
CA ASP A 34 16.55 1.31 6.65
C ASP A 34 17.83 0.83 5.96
N LYS A 35 17.73 -0.25 5.19
CA LYS A 35 18.85 -0.79 4.41
C LYS A 35 19.17 0.05 3.16
N HIS A 36 18.25 0.93 2.77
CA HIS A 36 18.39 1.90 1.69
C HIS A 36 18.11 3.31 2.22
N GLU A 37 17.88 4.28 1.34
CA GLU A 37 17.37 5.58 1.71
C GLU A 37 15.89 5.51 2.12
N ILE A 38 15.45 6.44 2.97
CA ILE A 38 14.06 6.51 3.44
C ILE A 38 13.11 6.68 2.24
N GLY A 39 12.04 5.88 2.24
CA GLY A 39 11.00 5.96 1.21
C GLY A 39 11.33 5.26 -0.12
N GLN A 40 12.56 4.79 -0.34
CA GLN A 40 13.00 4.22 -1.63
C GLN A 40 12.46 2.82 -1.96
N GLY A 41 11.70 2.19 -1.06
CA GLY A 41 11.06 0.90 -1.30
C GLY A 41 9.76 1.01 -2.14
N ALA A 42 8.79 0.15 -1.83
CA ALA A 42 7.47 0.15 -2.49
C ALA A 42 6.73 1.49 -2.38
N SER A 43 7.05 2.29 -1.37
CA SER A 43 6.45 3.60 -1.14
C SER A 43 6.84 4.64 -2.19
N PHE A 44 8.06 4.60 -2.73
CA PHE A 44 8.55 5.56 -3.73
C PHE A 44 7.67 5.60 -4.99
N GLY A 45 7.35 4.44 -5.52
CA GLY A 45 6.60 4.32 -6.76
C GLY A 45 5.16 3.85 -6.57
N ASN A 46 4.58 4.07 -5.39
CA ASN A 46 3.16 3.85 -5.14
C ASN A 46 2.31 4.64 -6.15
N ALA A 47 1.10 4.16 -6.44
CA ALA A 47 0.16 4.87 -7.33
C ALA A 47 -0.24 6.25 -6.78
N GLY A 48 0.05 6.55 -5.53
CA GLY A 48 -0.30 7.80 -4.86
C GLY A 48 -1.75 7.86 -4.38
N HIS A 49 -2.57 6.86 -4.69
CA HIS A 49 -3.98 6.80 -4.32
C HIS A 49 -4.16 6.40 -2.84
N ILE A 50 -4.95 7.17 -2.09
CA ILE A 50 -5.47 6.84 -0.77
C ILE A 50 -6.85 6.23 -1.00
N ALA A 51 -6.91 4.91 -1.00
CA ALA A 51 -8.00 4.08 -1.51
C ALA A 51 -8.81 3.47 -0.35
N THR A 52 -9.55 4.29 0.36
CA THR A 52 -10.38 3.85 1.50
C THR A 52 -11.57 2.99 1.07
N GLU A 53 -11.98 3.11 -0.18
CA GLU A 53 -13.05 2.34 -0.83
C GLU A 53 -12.65 0.89 -1.15
N GLN A 54 -11.36 0.57 -1.09
CA GLN A 54 -10.88 -0.78 -1.44
C GLN A 54 -11.00 -1.74 -0.25
N VAL A 55 -12.22 -2.20 -0.01
CA VAL A 55 -12.59 -3.07 1.12
C VAL A 55 -12.63 -4.57 0.77
N PHE A 56 -12.37 -4.93 -0.50
CA PHE A 56 -12.36 -6.33 -0.93
C PHE A 56 -10.96 -6.94 -0.87
N PRO A 57 -10.84 -8.20 -0.42
CA PRO A 57 -9.57 -8.91 -0.46
C PRO A 57 -9.12 -9.22 -1.90
N ILE A 58 -7.81 -9.41 -2.10
CA ILE A 58 -7.25 -9.89 -3.38
C ILE A 58 -7.85 -11.26 -3.76
N ALA A 59 -8.14 -12.08 -2.76
CA ALA A 59 -8.77 -13.39 -2.92
C ALA A 59 -10.27 -13.29 -3.20
N ASP A 60 -10.66 -12.48 -4.19
CA ASP A 60 -12.07 -12.34 -4.60
C ASP A 60 -12.48 -13.49 -5.53
N PRO A 61 -13.49 -14.30 -5.16
CA PRO A 61 -13.99 -15.40 -5.99
C PRO A 61 -14.48 -14.95 -7.37
N SER A 62 -14.96 -13.71 -7.51
CA SER A 62 -15.45 -13.17 -8.79
C SER A 62 -14.37 -13.10 -9.86
N VAL A 63 -13.09 -12.96 -9.45
CA VAL A 63 -11.94 -12.87 -10.34
C VAL A 63 -11.52 -14.23 -10.92
N LEU A 64 -11.89 -15.36 -10.28
CA LEU A 64 -11.45 -16.70 -10.69
C LEU A 64 -11.72 -17.01 -12.18
N LYS A 65 -12.89 -16.62 -12.68
CA LYS A 65 -13.27 -16.84 -14.09
C LYS A 65 -12.42 -16.07 -15.08
N SER A 66 -11.83 -14.94 -14.65
CA SER A 66 -11.02 -14.07 -15.52
C SER A 66 -9.51 -14.36 -15.41
N ILE A 67 -9.05 -15.12 -14.40
CA ILE A 67 -7.64 -15.45 -14.19
C ILE A 67 -6.99 -16.08 -15.41
N PRO A 68 -7.56 -17.11 -16.08
CA PRO A 68 -6.91 -17.72 -17.27
C PRO A 68 -6.63 -16.67 -18.34
N LYS A 69 -7.62 -15.84 -18.69
CA LYS A 69 -7.46 -14.78 -19.71
C LYS A 69 -6.37 -13.78 -19.34
N MET A 70 -6.27 -13.42 -18.05
CA MET A 70 -5.25 -12.49 -17.55
C MET A 70 -3.83 -13.08 -17.59
N LEU A 71 -3.68 -14.39 -17.35
CA LEU A 71 -2.38 -15.06 -17.32
C LEU A 71 -1.80 -15.31 -18.72
N PHE A 72 -2.64 -15.49 -19.74
CA PHE A 72 -2.19 -15.72 -21.11
C PHE A 72 -1.67 -14.46 -21.80
N ASP A 73 -2.05 -13.27 -21.34
CA ASP A 73 -1.51 -12.00 -21.85
C ASP A 73 -0.17 -11.68 -21.14
N PRO A 74 0.97 -11.66 -21.86
CA PRO A 74 2.28 -11.39 -21.25
C PRO A 74 2.38 -10.00 -20.61
N LEU A 75 1.61 -9.02 -21.10
CA LEU A 75 1.57 -7.64 -20.58
C LEU A 75 0.27 -7.34 -19.82
N GLY A 76 -0.60 -8.34 -19.67
CA GLY A 76 -1.87 -8.23 -18.97
C GLY A 76 -1.74 -7.79 -17.51
N PRO A 77 -2.87 -7.44 -16.84
CA PRO A 77 -2.87 -6.88 -15.49
C PRO A 77 -2.31 -7.84 -14.44
N LEU A 78 -2.35 -9.15 -14.70
CA LEU A 78 -1.81 -10.19 -13.82
C LEU A 78 -0.81 -11.07 -14.57
N ARG A 79 0.39 -11.22 -14.01
CA ARG A 79 1.44 -12.09 -14.55
C ARG A 79 1.99 -13.02 -13.48
N LEU A 80 2.16 -14.27 -13.85
CA LEU A 80 2.86 -15.28 -13.07
C LEU A 80 4.13 -15.71 -13.83
N ASP A 81 5.30 -15.55 -13.20
CA ASP A 81 6.53 -16.17 -13.72
C ASP A 81 6.51 -17.68 -13.40
N TRP A 82 6.39 -18.50 -14.43
CA TRP A 82 6.30 -19.96 -14.31
C TRP A 82 7.49 -20.59 -13.56
N ARG A 83 8.66 -19.93 -13.61
CA ARG A 83 9.85 -20.37 -12.89
C ARG A 83 9.78 -20.06 -11.39
N TYR A 84 8.83 -19.21 -10.98
CA TYR A 84 8.57 -18.85 -9.60
C TYR A 84 7.36 -19.61 -9.01
N LEU A 85 6.71 -20.46 -9.79
CA LEU A 85 5.47 -21.15 -9.37
C LEU A 85 5.68 -22.03 -8.12
N LEU A 86 6.76 -22.82 -8.06
CA LEU A 86 7.01 -23.69 -6.90
C LEU A 86 7.17 -22.91 -5.58
N PRO A 87 7.99 -21.85 -5.48
CA PRO A 87 8.04 -21.01 -4.29
C PRO A 87 6.72 -20.34 -3.93
N LEU A 88 5.91 -19.97 -4.92
CA LEU A 88 4.64 -19.30 -4.75
C LEU A 88 3.50 -20.24 -4.30
N THR A 89 3.59 -21.53 -4.60
CA THR A 89 2.53 -22.53 -4.38
C THR A 89 1.97 -22.52 -2.95
N PRO A 90 2.77 -22.49 -1.86
CA PRO A 90 2.22 -22.47 -0.50
C PRO A 90 1.36 -21.26 -0.21
N TRP A 91 1.71 -20.10 -0.76
CA TRP A 91 0.94 -18.88 -0.65
C TRP A 91 -0.36 -18.97 -1.46
N LEU A 92 -0.29 -19.47 -2.70
CA LEU A 92 -1.48 -19.67 -3.56
C LEU A 92 -2.50 -20.61 -2.95
N ILE A 93 -2.07 -21.70 -2.33
CA ILE A 93 -2.99 -22.65 -1.66
C ILE A 93 -3.76 -21.92 -0.54
N LYS A 94 -3.08 -21.13 0.28
CA LYS A 94 -3.72 -20.34 1.34
C LYS A 94 -4.64 -19.26 0.75
N LEU A 95 -4.23 -18.58 -0.31
CA LEU A 95 -5.05 -17.60 -1.03
C LEU A 95 -6.37 -18.24 -1.52
N LEU A 96 -6.29 -19.38 -2.20
CA LEU A 96 -7.47 -20.12 -2.67
C LEU A 96 -8.37 -20.57 -1.49
N GLY A 97 -7.78 -20.95 -0.36
CA GLY A 97 -8.52 -21.24 0.86
C GLY A 97 -9.34 -20.06 1.37
N ASN A 98 -8.81 -18.85 1.23
CA ASN A 98 -9.44 -17.59 1.64
C ASN A 98 -10.56 -17.13 0.68
N MET A 99 -10.64 -17.68 -0.53
CA MET A 99 -11.76 -17.43 -1.47
C MET A 99 -13.07 -18.13 -1.06
N ARG A 100 -13.07 -19.03 -0.08
CA ARG A 100 -14.28 -19.66 0.43
C ARG A 100 -15.15 -18.62 1.16
N HIS A 101 -16.46 -18.78 1.09
CA HIS A 101 -17.44 -17.78 1.58
C HIS A 101 -17.13 -17.25 3.00
N LYS A 102 -16.96 -18.13 3.99
CA LYS A 102 -16.74 -17.71 5.40
C LYS A 102 -15.43 -16.91 5.58
N PRO A 103 -14.23 -17.41 5.13
CA PRO A 103 -13.00 -16.61 5.20
C PRO A 103 -13.11 -15.31 4.44
N PHE A 104 -13.63 -15.34 3.22
CA PHE A 104 -13.80 -14.13 2.38
C PHE A 104 -14.62 -13.05 3.11
N THR A 105 -15.78 -13.40 3.64
CA THR A 105 -16.66 -12.47 4.36
C THR A 105 -15.97 -11.90 5.60
N HIS A 106 -15.29 -12.73 6.38
CA HIS A 106 -14.52 -12.27 7.54
C HIS A 106 -13.42 -11.27 7.14
N ILE A 107 -12.62 -11.60 6.13
CA ILE A 107 -11.54 -10.73 5.64
C ILE A 107 -12.10 -9.41 5.11
N HIS A 108 -13.19 -9.47 4.33
CA HIS A 108 -13.86 -8.29 3.80
C HIS A 108 -14.32 -7.33 4.91
N HIS A 109 -15.01 -7.83 5.93
CA HIS A 109 -15.43 -7.02 7.08
C HIS A 109 -14.24 -6.43 7.85
N THR A 110 -13.18 -7.21 8.01
CA THR A 110 -11.96 -6.75 8.69
C THR A 110 -11.25 -5.64 7.91
N LEU A 111 -11.14 -5.77 6.59
CA LEU A 111 -10.58 -4.72 5.72
C LEU A 111 -11.45 -3.46 5.75
N MET A 112 -12.76 -3.63 5.73
CA MET A 112 -13.70 -2.51 5.82
C MET A 112 -13.50 -1.73 7.12
N THR A 113 -13.40 -2.40 8.27
CA THR A 113 -13.13 -1.76 9.56
C THR A 113 -11.83 -0.95 9.54
N LEU A 114 -10.75 -1.53 9.01
CA LEU A 114 -9.45 -0.85 8.94
C LEU A 114 -9.47 0.36 7.98
N ASN A 115 -10.08 0.20 6.80
CA ASN A 115 -10.07 1.26 5.79
C ASN A 115 -11.07 2.39 6.11
N SER A 116 -12.19 2.10 6.80
CA SER A 116 -13.09 3.15 7.30
C SER A 116 -12.38 4.05 8.32
N ALA A 117 -11.60 3.47 9.24
CA ALA A 117 -10.80 4.24 10.20
C ALA A 117 -9.62 4.98 9.55
N ALA A 118 -9.14 4.51 8.38
CA ALA A 118 -8.00 5.12 7.69
C ALA A 118 -8.29 6.54 7.18
N PHE A 119 -9.54 6.84 6.80
CA PHE A 119 -9.90 8.19 6.32
C PHE A 119 -9.71 9.23 7.42
N ASP A 120 -10.31 9.02 8.59
CA ASP A 120 -10.21 9.93 9.73
C ASP A 120 -8.77 10.06 10.24
N SER A 121 -8.04 8.94 10.31
CA SER A 121 -6.63 8.94 10.68
C SER A 121 -5.79 9.77 9.71
N TRP A 122 -6.05 9.69 8.39
CA TRP A 122 -5.36 10.53 7.41
C TRP A 122 -5.72 12.01 7.57
N GLN A 123 -6.98 12.36 7.83
CA GLN A 123 -7.37 13.75 8.07
C GLN A 123 -6.63 14.34 9.27
N ALA A 124 -6.60 13.62 10.39
CA ALA A 124 -5.84 14.01 11.60
C ALA A 124 -4.34 14.13 11.31
N PHE A 125 -3.77 13.16 10.57
CA PHE A 125 -2.36 13.13 10.21
C PHE A 125 -1.97 14.29 9.29
N ILE A 126 -2.83 14.63 8.30
CA ILE A 126 -2.64 15.79 7.40
C ILE A 126 -2.62 17.09 8.21
N GLN A 127 -3.56 17.28 9.13
CA GLN A 127 -3.63 18.47 9.96
C GLN A 127 -2.41 18.59 10.89
N LYS A 128 -2.08 17.50 11.61
CA LYS A 128 -0.97 17.47 12.57
C LYS A 128 0.38 17.80 11.91
N TRP A 129 0.63 17.28 10.71
CA TRP A 129 1.90 17.43 10.01
C TRP A 129 1.87 18.43 8.86
N GLN A 130 0.77 19.20 8.72
CA GLN A 130 0.60 20.25 7.72
C GLN A 130 0.87 19.75 6.29
N LEU A 131 0.20 18.65 5.89
CA LEU A 131 0.43 17.95 4.62
C LEU A 131 -0.54 18.38 3.50
N ASN A 132 -1.35 19.44 3.68
CA ASN A 132 -2.40 19.84 2.73
C ASN A 132 -1.88 20.09 1.30
N ASP A 133 -0.62 20.52 1.15
CA ASP A 133 -0.01 20.75 -0.16
C ASP A 133 0.36 19.44 -0.87
N LEU A 134 0.63 18.38 -0.11
CA LEU A 134 1.11 17.08 -0.59
C LEU A 134 0.03 16.02 -0.69
N VAL A 135 -1.02 16.12 0.14
CA VAL A 135 -2.12 15.15 0.20
C VAL A 135 -3.44 15.85 -0.13
N LYS A 136 -4.13 15.40 -1.17
CA LYS A 136 -5.39 15.96 -1.65
C LYS A 136 -6.53 14.97 -1.42
N MET A 137 -7.36 15.21 -0.40
CA MET A 137 -8.56 14.41 -0.11
C MET A 137 -9.76 14.98 -0.90
N LYS A 138 -9.77 14.77 -2.24
CA LYS A 138 -10.75 15.34 -3.17
C LYS A 138 -11.57 14.27 -3.89
N GLY A 139 -11.45 13.03 -3.48
CA GLY A 139 -12.08 11.89 -4.11
C GLY A 139 -11.27 11.28 -5.26
N SER A 140 -11.86 10.24 -5.85
CA SER A 140 -11.35 9.53 -7.03
C SER A 140 -12.49 8.97 -7.87
N LEU A 141 -12.18 8.55 -9.10
CA LEU A 141 -13.14 8.00 -10.04
C LEU A 141 -12.78 6.54 -10.41
N LEU A 142 -13.80 5.70 -10.51
CA LEU A 142 -13.74 4.39 -11.16
C LEU A 142 -14.66 4.42 -12.38
N VAL A 143 -14.11 4.40 -13.60
CA VAL A 143 -14.85 4.63 -14.84
C VAL A 143 -15.04 3.36 -15.67
N ALA A 144 -16.09 3.37 -16.49
CA ALA A 144 -16.45 2.30 -17.40
C ALA A 144 -16.57 2.79 -18.86
N GLU A 145 -16.15 1.90 -19.80
CA GLU A 145 -16.27 2.13 -21.24
C GLU A 145 -17.40 1.30 -21.86
N LYS A 146 -17.84 0.25 -21.18
CA LYS A 146 -18.83 -0.70 -21.67
C LYS A 146 -20.08 -0.66 -20.81
N LYS A 147 -21.24 -0.78 -21.45
CA LYS A 147 -22.53 -0.84 -20.77
C LYS A 147 -22.56 -1.95 -19.72
N GLU A 148 -22.09 -3.15 -20.06
CA GLU A 148 -22.03 -4.28 -19.12
C GLU A 148 -21.14 -3.98 -17.89
N THR A 149 -20.08 -3.20 -18.07
CA THR A 149 -19.20 -2.78 -16.96
C THR A 149 -19.90 -1.73 -16.12
N LEU A 150 -20.58 -0.77 -16.71
CA LEU A 150 -21.35 0.24 -15.99
C LEU A 150 -22.49 -0.40 -15.18
N ASP A 151 -23.21 -1.38 -15.72
CA ASP A 151 -24.24 -2.12 -15.00
C ASP A 151 -23.69 -2.88 -13.78
N LYS A 152 -22.48 -3.45 -13.89
CA LYS A 152 -21.78 -4.06 -12.75
C LYS A 152 -21.35 -3.00 -11.73
N LEU A 153 -20.90 -1.84 -12.17
CA LEU A 153 -20.56 -0.74 -11.27
C LEU A 153 -21.79 -0.21 -10.53
N SER A 154 -22.97 -0.18 -11.16
CA SER A 154 -24.23 0.16 -10.47
C SER A 154 -24.50 -0.78 -9.30
N GLN A 155 -24.47 -2.10 -9.54
CA GLN A 155 -24.66 -3.10 -8.49
C GLN A 155 -23.58 -3.00 -7.39
N HIS A 156 -22.34 -2.74 -7.80
CA HIS A 156 -21.23 -2.53 -6.87
C HIS A 156 -21.43 -1.29 -6.00
N SER A 157 -21.87 -0.18 -6.60
CA SER A 157 -22.21 1.06 -5.91
C SER A 157 -23.29 0.85 -4.84
N GLU A 158 -24.41 0.18 -5.21
CA GLU A 158 -25.50 -0.17 -4.29
C GLU A 158 -25.00 -1.01 -3.11
N TYR A 159 -24.16 -2.02 -3.40
CA TYR A 159 -23.57 -2.85 -2.35
C TYR A 159 -22.69 -2.03 -1.42
N LEU A 160 -21.78 -1.21 -1.94
CA LEU A 160 -20.89 -0.36 -1.15
C LEU A 160 -21.67 0.62 -0.27
N GLN A 161 -22.75 1.21 -0.79
CA GLN A 161 -23.65 2.09 -0.01
C GLN A 161 -24.32 1.30 1.13
N SER A 162 -24.75 0.06 0.86
CA SER A 162 -25.41 -0.79 1.87
C SER A 162 -24.48 -1.14 3.05
N ILE A 163 -23.17 -1.09 2.86
CA ILE A 163 -22.15 -1.35 3.89
C ILE A 163 -21.49 -0.07 4.41
N GLY A 164 -22.00 1.11 4.05
CA GLY A 164 -21.54 2.40 4.56
C GLY A 164 -20.31 3.00 3.89
N VAL A 165 -19.87 2.49 2.74
CA VAL A 165 -18.79 3.09 1.95
C VAL A 165 -19.37 4.21 1.08
N ALA A 166 -18.96 5.45 1.32
CA ALA A 166 -19.40 6.62 0.60
C ALA A 166 -19.04 6.56 -0.88
N ASN A 167 -20.04 6.60 -1.76
CA ASN A 167 -19.84 6.58 -3.19
C ASN A 167 -21.07 7.13 -3.93
N GLN A 168 -20.89 7.56 -5.18
CA GLN A 168 -21.94 8.07 -6.06
C GLN A 168 -21.77 7.47 -7.46
N LEU A 169 -22.80 6.79 -7.95
CA LEU A 169 -22.87 6.41 -9.36
C LEU A 169 -23.13 7.69 -10.17
N ILE A 170 -22.31 7.92 -11.20
CA ILE A 170 -22.39 9.11 -12.06
C ILE A 170 -22.50 8.70 -13.54
N ASP A 171 -23.29 9.47 -14.27
CA ASP A 171 -23.43 9.35 -15.72
C ASP A 171 -22.26 10.00 -16.48
N GLN A 172 -22.31 9.90 -17.80
CA GLN A 172 -21.28 10.42 -18.69
C GLN A 172 -21.14 11.95 -18.58
N ASP A 173 -22.25 12.68 -18.55
CA ASP A 173 -22.23 14.15 -18.55
C ASP A 173 -21.61 14.68 -17.25
N THR A 174 -22.00 14.10 -16.12
CA THR A 174 -21.43 14.39 -14.81
C THR A 174 -19.94 14.03 -14.75
N LEU A 175 -19.57 12.87 -15.32
CA LEU A 175 -18.18 12.41 -15.38
C LEU A 175 -17.30 13.38 -16.19
N LEU A 176 -17.73 13.75 -17.41
CA LEU A 176 -16.98 14.63 -18.30
C LEU A 176 -16.97 16.09 -17.80
N THR A 177 -17.97 16.51 -17.03
CA THR A 177 -17.96 17.81 -16.35
C THR A 177 -16.91 17.82 -15.23
N ARG A 178 -16.78 16.73 -14.47
CA ARG A 178 -15.83 16.61 -13.36
C ARG A 178 -14.38 16.44 -13.84
N GLU A 179 -14.18 15.66 -14.89
CA GLU A 179 -12.87 15.43 -15.52
C GLU A 179 -12.94 15.66 -17.05
N PRO A 180 -12.86 16.91 -17.49
CA PRO A 180 -13.05 17.28 -18.90
C PRO A 180 -12.01 16.68 -19.87
N ALA A 181 -10.86 16.21 -19.36
CA ALA A 181 -9.82 15.58 -20.15
C ALA A 181 -10.17 14.14 -20.59
N LEU A 182 -11.16 13.50 -19.94
CA LEU A 182 -11.61 12.17 -20.33
C LEU A 182 -12.32 12.20 -21.66
N SER A 183 -12.11 11.16 -22.48
CA SER A 183 -12.79 10.99 -23.76
C SER A 183 -14.24 10.52 -23.59
N GLU A 184 -15.06 10.74 -24.59
CA GLU A 184 -16.46 10.28 -24.63
C GLU A 184 -16.61 8.76 -24.65
N SER A 185 -15.52 8.01 -24.77
CA SER A 185 -15.53 6.56 -24.59
C SER A 185 -15.83 6.14 -23.15
N GLN A 186 -15.67 7.06 -22.17
CA GLN A 186 -16.01 6.83 -20.77
C GLN A 186 -17.50 7.15 -20.58
N ILE A 187 -18.33 6.14 -20.38
CA ILE A 187 -19.81 6.26 -20.39
C ILE A 187 -20.44 6.50 -19.01
N GLY A 188 -19.62 6.56 -17.95
CA GLY A 188 -20.03 6.77 -16.56
C GLY A 188 -19.10 6.06 -15.61
N GLY A 189 -19.47 6.03 -14.32
CA GLY A 189 -18.63 5.40 -13.31
C GLY A 189 -19.10 5.65 -11.88
N ILE A 190 -18.22 5.42 -10.92
CA ILE A 190 -18.43 5.70 -9.51
C ILE A 190 -17.44 6.79 -9.07
N PHE A 191 -17.94 7.80 -8.39
CA PHE A 191 -17.15 8.77 -7.65
C PHE A 191 -17.08 8.37 -6.18
N TYR A 192 -15.88 8.33 -5.61
CA TYR A 192 -15.61 8.04 -4.20
C TYR A 192 -15.15 9.32 -3.48
N PRO A 193 -16.00 9.98 -2.70
CA PRO A 193 -15.65 11.27 -2.07
C PRO A 193 -14.60 11.15 -0.97
N ASP A 194 -14.60 10.05 -0.20
CA ASP A 194 -13.74 9.84 0.96
C ASP A 194 -12.40 9.19 0.59
N THR A 195 -11.92 9.47 -0.61
CA THR A 195 -10.61 9.04 -1.12
C THR A 195 -9.73 10.24 -1.44
N GLY A 196 -8.48 9.98 -1.75
CA GLY A 196 -7.57 11.06 -2.09
C GLY A 196 -6.31 10.58 -2.79
N HIS A 197 -5.34 11.48 -2.92
CA HIS A 197 -4.04 11.11 -3.45
C HIS A 197 -2.92 11.97 -2.91
N VAL A 198 -1.73 11.42 -2.93
CA VAL A 198 -0.47 12.12 -2.64
C VAL A 198 0.09 12.62 -3.96
N VAL A 199 0.24 13.92 -4.11
CA VAL A 199 0.73 14.54 -5.35
C VAL A 199 2.24 14.38 -5.53
N ASN A 200 3.00 14.13 -4.46
CA ASN A 200 4.45 13.90 -4.51
C ASN A 200 4.90 13.02 -3.35
N LEU A 201 5.12 11.74 -3.63
CA LEU A 201 5.52 10.77 -2.61
C LEU A 201 6.93 11.04 -2.06
N CYS A 202 7.86 11.51 -2.90
CA CYS A 202 9.21 11.85 -2.47
C CYS A 202 9.17 13.02 -1.47
N ALA A 203 8.45 14.09 -1.81
CA ALA A 203 8.29 15.25 -0.93
C ALA A 203 7.54 14.89 0.36
N LEU A 204 6.57 13.97 0.29
CA LEU A 204 5.89 13.47 1.50
C LEU A 204 6.88 12.77 2.43
N HIS A 205 7.69 11.82 1.92
CA HIS A 205 8.70 11.13 2.74
C HIS A 205 9.73 12.11 3.31
N GLN A 206 10.18 13.06 2.50
CA GLN A 206 11.12 14.09 2.95
C GLN A 206 10.53 14.91 4.09
N LYS A 207 9.31 15.45 3.94
CA LYS A 207 8.66 16.27 4.96
C LYS A 207 8.41 15.50 6.25
N LEU A 208 7.98 14.24 6.17
CA LEU A 208 7.79 13.38 7.35
C LEU A 208 9.14 13.05 8.04
N THR A 209 10.20 12.84 7.26
CA THR A 209 11.56 12.59 7.80
C THR A 209 12.10 13.83 8.51
N GLU A 210 11.94 15.00 7.92
CA GLU A 210 12.33 16.28 8.52
C GLU A 210 11.57 16.52 9.84
N ALA A 211 10.26 16.27 9.85
CA ALA A 211 9.44 16.37 11.06
C ALA A 211 9.88 15.36 12.14
N PHE A 212 10.23 14.13 11.76
CA PHE A 212 10.74 13.11 12.68
C PHE A 212 12.07 13.52 13.31
N ILE A 213 13.02 14.03 12.51
CA ILE A 213 14.32 14.52 13.00
C ILE A 213 14.12 15.76 13.88
N ALA A 214 13.28 16.70 13.48
CA ALA A 214 12.96 17.88 14.27
C ALA A 214 12.33 17.58 15.63
N ALA A 215 11.57 16.46 15.72
CA ALA A 215 11.05 15.94 16.98
C ALA A 215 12.10 15.19 17.82
N GLY A 216 13.37 15.12 17.39
CA GLY A 216 14.47 14.44 18.10
C GLY A 216 14.68 12.98 17.71
N GLY A 217 13.99 12.49 16.70
CA GLY A 217 14.17 11.14 16.15
C GLY A 217 15.51 10.98 15.43
N GLN A 218 16.03 9.76 15.39
CA GLN A 218 17.28 9.44 14.72
C GLN A 218 17.05 8.50 13.53
N VAL A 219 17.71 8.78 12.40
CA VAL A 219 17.64 7.98 11.17
C VAL A 219 19.01 7.40 10.85
N LEU A 220 19.06 6.11 10.52
CA LEU A 220 20.23 5.47 9.92
C LEU A 220 19.80 4.77 8.64
N THR A 221 20.26 5.29 7.52
CA THR A 221 20.12 4.69 6.18
C THR A 221 21.30 3.77 5.86
N HIS A 222 21.17 2.92 4.83
CA HIS A 222 22.18 1.91 4.46
C HIS A 222 22.54 0.97 5.61
N CYS A 223 21.60 0.78 6.55
CA CYS A 223 21.76 -0.01 7.77
C CYS A 223 20.86 -1.26 7.70
N GLU A 224 21.43 -2.36 7.21
CA GLU A 224 20.71 -3.63 7.10
C GLU A 224 20.78 -4.41 8.41
N VAL A 225 19.60 -4.83 8.92
CA VAL A 225 19.51 -5.75 10.06
C VAL A 225 19.79 -7.16 9.58
N THR A 226 20.86 -7.78 10.09
CA THR A 226 21.31 -9.11 9.71
C THR A 226 20.93 -10.18 10.72
N GLU A 227 20.74 -9.79 12.00
CA GLU A 227 20.34 -10.69 13.07
C GLU A 227 19.54 -9.94 14.14
N ILE A 228 18.59 -10.61 14.77
CA ILE A 228 17.85 -10.12 15.93
C ILE A 228 17.85 -11.19 16.99
N THR A 229 18.33 -10.87 18.19
CA THR A 229 18.36 -11.77 19.35
C THR A 229 17.66 -11.14 20.56
N SER A 230 17.06 -11.97 21.41
CA SER A 230 16.43 -11.52 22.66
C SER A 230 17.40 -11.63 23.82
N THR A 231 17.36 -10.65 24.72
CA THR A 231 18.06 -10.73 26.02
C THR A 231 17.15 -11.32 27.08
N SER A 232 17.75 -11.74 28.21
CA SER A 232 17.00 -12.21 29.39
C SER A 232 16.03 -11.14 29.97
N ASN A 233 16.31 -9.86 29.74
CA ASN A 233 15.52 -8.72 30.25
C ASN A 233 14.43 -8.27 29.26
N GLN A 234 13.97 -9.13 28.35
CA GLN A 234 12.95 -8.82 27.35
C GLN A 234 13.31 -7.63 26.42
N GLN A 235 14.59 -7.34 26.25
CA GLN A 235 15.09 -6.41 25.24
C GLN A 235 15.56 -7.21 24.02
N ALA A 236 15.69 -6.56 22.87
CA ALA A 236 16.24 -7.16 21.68
C ALA A 236 17.53 -6.46 21.26
N ILE A 237 18.49 -7.24 20.81
CA ILE A 237 19.74 -6.78 20.20
C ILE A 237 19.60 -6.98 18.69
N LEU A 238 19.79 -5.91 17.94
CA LEU A 238 19.86 -5.92 16.49
C LEU A 238 21.32 -5.85 16.06
N THR A 239 21.80 -6.85 15.38
CA THR A 239 23.07 -6.81 14.66
C THR A 239 22.81 -6.27 13.26
N THR A 240 23.56 -5.26 12.87
CA THR A 240 23.40 -4.57 11.60
C THR A 240 24.73 -4.40 10.88
N THR A 241 24.69 -3.97 9.63
CA THR A 241 25.89 -3.59 8.86
C THR A 241 26.64 -2.38 9.43
N GLN A 242 26.05 -1.63 10.38
CA GLN A 242 26.65 -0.46 11.02
C GLN A 242 26.88 -0.61 12.52
N GLY A 243 26.86 -1.86 13.03
CA GLY A 243 27.09 -2.19 14.43
C GLY A 243 25.84 -2.74 15.13
N GLN A 244 25.89 -2.77 16.45
CA GLN A 244 24.80 -3.32 17.27
C GLN A 244 23.99 -2.22 17.96
N PHE A 245 22.68 -2.48 18.04
CA PHE A 245 21.72 -1.62 18.73
C PHE A 245 20.84 -2.45 19.65
N THR A 246 20.56 -1.94 20.83
CA THR A 246 19.65 -2.58 21.79
C THR A 246 18.36 -1.79 21.90
N GLY A 247 17.22 -2.45 21.70
CA GLY A 247 15.89 -1.83 21.78
C GLY A 247 15.00 -2.48 22.83
N GLN A 248 14.19 -1.69 23.53
CA GLN A 248 13.13 -2.22 24.40
C GLN A 248 11.93 -2.70 23.56
N LYS A 249 11.62 -1.98 22.48
CA LYS A 249 10.61 -2.36 21.49
C LYS A 249 11.20 -2.27 20.07
N ILE A 250 10.95 -3.31 19.28
CA ILE A 250 11.40 -3.40 17.90
C ILE A 250 10.18 -3.48 17.00
N VAL A 251 9.98 -2.49 16.16
CA VAL A 251 8.91 -2.47 15.16
C VAL A 251 9.44 -3.01 13.83
N ILE A 252 8.87 -4.12 13.36
CA ILE A 252 9.19 -4.73 12.07
C ILE A 252 8.22 -4.15 11.02
N ALA A 253 8.72 -3.23 10.20
CA ALA A 253 7.99 -2.51 9.14
C ALA A 253 8.69 -2.60 7.77
N GLY A 254 9.46 -3.66 7.53
CA GLY A 254 10.32 -3.86 6.35
C GLY A 254 9.57 -4.25 5.06
N GLY A 255 8.24 -4.06 4.97
CA GLY A 255 7.44 -4.35 3.78
C GLY A 255 7.62 -5.80 3.30
N ALA A 256 7.94 -6.00 2.03
CA ALA A 256 8.16 -7.33 1.44
C ALA A 256 9.37 -8.09 2.05
N PHE A 257 10.27 -7.38 2.72
CA PHE A 257 11.43 -7.97 3.39
C PHE A 257 11.14 -8.38 4.84
N SER A 258 9.98 -8.08 5.40
CA SER A 258 9.61 -8.44 6.77
C SER A 258 9.61 -9.95 7.03
N LYS A 259 9.34 -10.78 6.00
CA LYS A 259 9.36 -12.24 6.13
C LYS A 259 10.70 -12.79 6.65
N SER A 260 11.83 -12.20 6.24
CA SER A 260 13.16 -12.58 6.74
C SER A 260 13.37 -12.11 8.18
N LEU A 261 12.94 -10.91 8.53
CA LEU A 261 13.06 -10.36 9.89
C LEU A 261 12.20 -11.15 10.89
N VAL A 262 10.96 -11.50 10.51
CA VAL A 262 10.07 -12.33 11.34
C VAL A 262 10.68 -13.70 11.65
N LYS A 263 11.37 -14.33 10.70
CA LYS A 263 12.04 -15.61 10.93
C LYS A 263 13.14 -15.55 12.01
N MET A 264 13.72 -14.39 12.27
CA MET A 264 14.74 -14.21 13.32
C MET A 264 14.11 -14.16 14.72
N VAL A 265 12.84 -13.75 14.83
CA VAL A 265 12.18 -13.47 16.12
C VAL A 265 10.99 -14.38 16.41
N SER A 266 10.51 -15.14 15.42
CA SER A 266 9.33 -15.99 15.56
C SER A 266 9.46 -17.27 14.73
N ARG A 267 8.86 -18.36 15.23
CA ARG A 267 8.72 -19.63 14.50
C ARG A 267 7.53 -19.64 13.53
N ILE A 268 6.71 -18.59 13.55
CA ILE A 268 5.51 -18.48 12.71
C ILE A 268 5.91 -18.29 11.24
N LYS A 269 5.41 -19.15 10.38
CA LYS A 269 5.65 -19.08 8.94
C LYS A 269 4.61 -18.17 8.27
N VAL A 270 4.90 -16.88 8.28
CA VAL A 270 4.03 -15.88 7.65
C VAL A 270 3.94 -16.12 6.13
N PRO A 271 2.71 -16.29 5.59
CA PRO A 271 2.50 -16.42 4.15
C PRO A 271 2.52 -15.03 3.49
N LEU A 272 3.71 -14.42 3.48
CA LEU A 272 3.97 -13.14 2.84
C LEU A 272 4.64 -13.39 1.49
N GLU A 273 4.08 -12.82 0.43
CA GLU A 273 4.61 -12.87 -0.92
C GLU A 273 4.73 -11.45 -1.49
N THR A 274 5.48 -11.29 -2.57
CA THR A 274 5.63 -10.00 -3.21
C THR A 274 4.84 -9.92 -4.52
N GLU A 275 3.97 -8.93 -4.59
CA GLU A 275 3.34 -8.49 -5.84
C GLU A 275 4.17 -7.34 -6.41
N ARG A 276 4.84 -7.59 -7.53
CA ARG A 276 5.56 -6.54 -8.24
C ARG A 276 4.57 -5.62 -8.92
N GLY A 277 4.58 -4.37 -8.53
CA GLY A 277 3.80 -3.31 -9.15
C GLY A 277 4.69 -2.46 -10.05
N TYR A 278 4.12 -2.01 -11.15
CA TYR A 278 4.81 -1.16 -12.12
C TYR A 278 4.09 0.17 -12.27
N HIS A 279 4.84 1.23 -12.58
CA HIS A 279 4.25 2.48 -13.05
C HIS A 279 5.06 3.10 -14.20
N LEU A 280 4.36 3.89 -15.00
CA LEU A 280 4.93 4.82 -15.98
C LEU A 280 4.62 6.24 -15.52
N MET A 281 5.64 7.09 -15.42
CA MET A 281 5.49 8.52 -15.15
C MET A 281 5.62 9.30 -16.46
N LEU A 282 4.67 10.18 -16.73
CA LEU A 282 4.63 11.06 -17.91
C LEU A 282 4.85 12.51 -17.46
N PRO A 283 6.08 13.03 -17.50
CA PRO A 283 6.40 14.34 -16.89
C PRO A 283 5.75 15.53 -17.62
N HIS A 284 5.46 15.39 -18.91
CA HIS A 284 4.83 16.45 -19.71
C HIS A 284 3.30 16.51 -19.62
N GLU A 285 2.70 15.63 -18.79
CA GLU A 285 1.25 15.54 -18.58
C GLU A 285 0.83 16.17 -17.23
N LEU A 286 1.45 17.27 -16.86
CA LEU A 286 1.10 18.01 -15.65
C LEU A 286 -0.28 18.63 -15.77
N GLY A 287 -1.15 18.42 -14.75
CA GLY A 287 -2.51 18.98 -14.71
C GLY A 287 -3.48 18.32 -15.71
N ARG A 288 -3.14 17.18 -16.32
CA ARG A 288 -4.02 16.46 -17.26
C ARG A 288 -5.31 15.99 -16.59
N LEU A 289 -5.24 15.56 -15.34
CA LEU A 289 -6.38 15.19 -14.51
C LEU A 289 -6.36 16.00 -13.21
N SER A 290 -7.51 16.14 -12.56
CA SER A 290 -7.64 16.82 -11.26
C SER A 290 -7.63 15.86 -10.07
N ILE A 291 -8.14 14.63 -10.26
CA ILE A 291 -8.22 13.56 -9.28
C ILE A 291 -7.80 12.21 -9.90
N PRO A 292 -7.51 11.17 -9.08
CA PRO A 292 -7.21 9.84 -9.61
C PRO A 292 -8.38 9.24 -10.38
N VAL A 293 -8.09 8.64 -11.54
CA VAL A 293 -9.07 7.95 -12.39
C VAL A 293 -8.63 6.51 -12.62
N SER A 294 -9.42 5.56 -12.13
CA SER A 294 -9.24 4.13 -12.34
C SER A 294 -10.16 3.61 -13.45
N SER A 295 -9.65 2.76 -14.34
CA SER A 295 -10.48 2.08 -15.36
C SER A 295 -10.84 0.67 -14.93
N MET A 296 -12.14 0.38 -14.82
CA MET A 296 -12.61 -0.96 -14.51
C MET A 296 -12.36 -1.94 -15.68
N ASP A 297 -12.51 -1.47 -16.92
CA ASP A 297 -12.31 -2.28 -18.12
C ASP A 297 -10.82 -2.59 -18.38
N ARG A 298 -9.92 -1.62 -18.12
CA ARG A 298 -8.48 -1.70 -18.45
C ARG A 298 -7.61 -2.05 -17.26
N ARG A 299 -8.15 -2.01 -16.02
CA ARG A 299 -7.50 -2.42 -14.76
C ARG A 299 -6.19 -1.70 -14.46
N PHE A 300 -6.21 -0.39 -14.54
CA PHE A 300 -5.12 0.48 -14.16
C PHE A 300 -5.66 1.82 -13.64
N ILE A 301 -4.80 2.62 -13.02
CA ILE A 301 -5.12 3.93 -12.49
C ILE A 301 -4.21 4.99 -13.11
N MET A 302 -4.76 6.16 -13.36
CA MET A 302 -4.09 7.40 -13.71
C MET A 302 -4.16 8.34 -12.51
N THR A 303 -3.02 8.77 -11.98
CA THR A 303 -2.97 9.66 -10.82
C THR A 303 -2.25 10.97 -11.18
N PRO A 304 -2.89 12.13 -10.99
CA PRO A 304 -2.22 13.42 -11.17
C PRO A 304 -1.17 13.62 -10.08
N MET A 305 0.07 13.84 -10.51
CA MET A 305 1.21 14.09 -9.63
C MET A 305 1.79 15.47 -9.90
N SER A 306 2.50 16.04 -8.93
CA SER A 306 3.22 17.32 -9.13
C SER A 306 4.33 17.24 -10.19
N GLN A 307 4.69 16.04 -10.60
CA GLN A 307 5.73 15.76 -11.61
C GLN A 307 5.15 15.27 -12.94
N GLY A 308 3.83 15.34 -13.14
CA GLY A 308 3.16 14.86 -14.34
C GLY A 308 2.01 13.89 -14.06
N LEU A 309 1.74 12.95 -14.95
CA LEU A 309 0.70 11.93 -14.80
C LEU A 309 1.33 10.55 -14.55
N ARG A 310 0.93 9.89 -13.49
CA ARG A 310 1.37 8.52 -13.16
C ARG A 310 0.35 7.49 -13.61
N LEU A 311 0.79 6.52 -14.40
CA LEU A 311 0.00 5.37 -14.84
C LEU A 311 0.48 4.13 -14.08
N ALA A 312 -0.40 3.45 -13.34
CA ALA A 312 -0.02 2.29 -12.51
C ALA A 312 -1.13 1.22 -12.47
N GLY A 313 -0.81 -0.04 -12.12
CA GLY A 313 -1.89 -1.01 -11.90
C GLY A 313 -1.60 -2.48 -12.14
N THR A 314 -0.45 -2.89 -12.66
CA THR A 314 -0.19 -4.33 -12.90
C THR A 314 0.35 -5.05 -11.68
N VAL A 315 0.16 -6.37 -11.66
CA VAL A 315 0.69 -7.31 -10.67
C VAL A 315 1.51 -8.39 -11.37
N GLU A 316 2.74 -8.64 -10.87
CA GLU A 316 3.58 -9.74 -11.31
C GLU A 316 4.09 -10.52 -10.11
N TYR A 317 3.88 -11.84 -10.12
CA TYR A 317 4.45 -12.77 -9.13
C TYR A 317 5.74 -13.39 -9.69
N ALA A 318 6.89 -12.86 -9.28
CA ALA A 318 8.21 -13.30 -9.71
C ALA A 318 9.27 -13.23 -8.58
N GLY A 319 8.82 -13.09 -7.32
CA GLY A 319 9.67 -12.99 -6.13
C GLY A 319 10.57 -11.75 -6.14
N LEU A 320 11.51 -11.68 -5.19
CA LEU A 320 12.33 -10.49 -4.94
C LEU A 320 13.59 -10.40 -5.85
N LYS A 321 14.06 -11.52 -6.43
CA LYS A 321 15.39 -11.61 -7.05
C LYS A 321 15.41 -11.49 -8.58
N ARG A 322 14.27 -11.71 -9.25
CA ARG A 322 14.18 -11.64 -10.70
C ARG A 322 14.38 -10.22 -11.21
N PRO A 323 14.98 -9.99 -12.37
CA PRO A 323 15.00 -8.68 -13.00
C PRO A 323 13.58 -8.19 -13.31
N ALA A 324 13.38 -6.87 -13.28
CA ALA A 324 12.11 -6.26 -13.62
C ALA A 324 11.86 -6.29 -15.14
N ASN A 325 10.60 -6.48 -15.53
CA ASN A 325 10.19 -6.33 -16.93
C ASN A 325 9.55 -4.94 -17.16
N MET A 326 10.37 -3.94 -17.50
CA MET A 326 9.90 -2.56 -17.66
C MET A 326 8.95 -2.35 -18.83
N GLN A 327 8.83 -3.29 -19.79
CA GLN A 327 7.79 -3.24 -20.83
C GLN A 327 6.38 -3.22 -20.24
N ARG A 328 6.18 -3.77 -19.05
CA ARG A 328 4.91 -3.73 -18.32
C ARG A 328 4.52 -2.31 -17.90
N ALA A 329 5.49 -1.47 -17.57
CA ALA A 329 5.24 -0.05 -17.30
C ALA A 329 4.89 0.70 -18.60
N GLN A 330 5.64 0.46 -19.68
CA GLN A 330 5.37 1.09 -20.99
C GLN A 330 4.01 0.70 -21.57
N HIS A 331 3.50 -0.49 -21.24
CA HIS A 331 2.20 -0.96 -21.69
C HIS A 331 1.01 -0.12 -21.16
N PHE A 332 1.19 0.67 -20.12
CA PHE A 332 0.14 1.58 -19.66
C PHE A 332 -0.19 2.68 -20.68
N LEU A 333 0.76 3.10 -21.50
CA LEU A 333 0.54 4.17 -22.48
C LEU A 333 -0.59 3.84 -23.47
N PRO A 334 -0.56 2.69 -24.21
CA PRO A 334 -1.66 2.31 -25.08
C PRO A 334 -2.98 2.02 -24.33
N LEU A 335 -2.95 1.72 -23.03
CA LEU A 335 -4.15 1.58 -22.22
C LEU A 335 -4.76 2.94 -21.84
N ALA A 336 -3.94 3.95 -21.54
CA ALA A 336 -4.39 5.26 -21.10
C ALA A 336 -4.85 6.14 -22.29
N GLN A 337 -4.16 6.08 -23.42
CA GLN A 337 -4.40 6.96 -24.57
C GLN A 337 -5.88 7.03 -25.03
N PRO A 338 -6.62 5.91 -25.20
CA PRO A 338 -8.02 5.99 -25.64
C PRO A 338 -8.99 6.55 -24.58
N MET A 339 -8.56 6.66 -23.34
CA MET A 339 -9.38 7.21 -22.24
C MET A 339 -9.39 8.73 -22.21
N LEU A 340 -8.47 9.37 -22.94
CA LEU A 340 -8.25 10.81 -22.93
C LEU A 340 -8.53 11.43 -24.30
N LYS A 341 -9.02 12.67 -24.31
CA LYS A 341 -9.31 13.41 -25.57
C LYS A 341 -8.06 13.73 -26.36
N GLU A 342 -7.02 14.17 -25.66
CA GLU A 342 -5.78 14.60 -26.29
C GLU A 342 -4.69 13.52 -26.17
N THR A 343 -3.80 13.49 -27.13
CA THR A 343 -2.66 12.58 -27.18
C THR A 343 -1.70 12.83 -26.02
N LEU A 344 -1.31 11.73 -25.34
CA LEU A 344 -0.35 11.78 -24.26
C LEU A 344 1.08 11.99 -24.79
N ASN A 345 1.79 12.92 -24.19
CA ASN A 345 3.21 13.10 -24.43
C ASN A 345 4.05 12.13 -23.58
N SER A 346 4.61 11.13 -24.22
CA SER A 346 5.46 10.12 -23.54
C SER A 346 6.96 10.44 -23.55
N GLN A 347 7.36 11.60 -24.06
CA GLN A 347 8.77 12.01 -24.02
C GLN A 347 9.27 12.11 -22.59
N GLN A 348 10.50 11.66 -22.34
CA GLN A 348 11.12 11.61 -21.03
C GLN A 348 10.35 10.80 -19.97
N SER A 349 9.44 9.90 -20.40
CA SER A 349 8.74 9.03 -19.48
C SER A 349 9.72 8.13 -18.71
N THR A 350 9.41 7.86 -17.44
CA THR A 350 10.21 6.99 -16.60
C THR A 350 9.40 5.81 -16.09
N SER A 351 10.03 4.63 -16.11
CA SER A 351 9.42 3.38 -15.65
C SER A 351 9.99 2.97 -14.29
N TRP A 352 9.14 2.41 -13.45
CA TRP A 352 9.55 1.93 -12.13
C TRP A 352 8.84 0.62 -11.77
N MET A 353 9.49 -0.16 -10.89
CA MET A 353 8.93 -1.39 -10.31
C MET A 353 9.22 -1.43 -8.81
N GLY A 354 8.24 -1.89 -8.03
CA GLY A 354 8.38 -2.12 -6.59
C GLY A 354 7.69 -3.37 -6.09
N PHE A 355 8.02 -3.73 -4.83
CA PHE A 355 7.62 -4.97 -4.18
C PHE A 355 6.51 -4.71 -3.17
N ARG A 356 5.24 -4.94 -3.52
CA ARG A 356 4.12 -4.87 -2.57
C ARG A 356 4.15 -6.10 -1.66
N PRO A 357 4.02 -5.92 -0.33
CA PRO A 357 4.02 -7.03 0.63
C PRO A 357 2.62 -7.62 0.79
N SER A 358 2.30 -8.76 0.18
CA SER A 358 0.95 -9.32 0.19
C SER A 358 0.87 -10.59 1.03
N THR A 359 0.05 -10.54 2.07
CA THR A 359 -0.36 -11.72 2.84
C THR A 359 -1.39 -12.52 2.04
N SER A 360 -1.51 -13.82 2.31
CA SER A 360 -2.44 -14.67 1.58
C SER A 360 -3.92 -14.41 1.90
N ASP A 361 -4.20 -13.73 3.00
CA ASP A 361 -5.53 -13.34 3.46
C ASP A 361 -5.83 -11.84 3.27
N SER A 362 -4.95 -11.11 2.58
CA SER A 362 -5.14 -9.69 2.31
C SER A 362 -5.12 -8.77 3.54
N LEU A 363 -4.99 -9.26 4.75
CA LEU A 363 -4.91 -8.44 5.96
C LEU A 363 -3.46 -8.11 6.30
N PRO A 364 -3.13 -6.89 6.71
CA PRO A 364 -1.82 -6.58 7.27
C PRO A 364 -1.61 -7.35 8.58
N ILE A 365 -0.36 -7.43 9.01
CA ILE A 365 -0.02 -7.93 10.34
C ILE A 365 0.24 -6.73 11.22
N LEU A 366 -0.67 -6.53 12.21
CA LEU A 366 -0.61 -5.49 13.23
C LEU A 366 -0.72 -6.19 14.58
N ASP A 367 0.42 -6.49 15.20
CA ASP A 367 0.47 -7.32 16.39
C ASP A 367 1.70 -6.99 17.24
N HIS A 368 1.71 -7.40 18.49
CA HIS A 368 2.86 -7.29 19.37
C HIS A 368 3.10 -8.57 20.18
N LYS A 369 4.36 -8.97 20.31
CA LYS A 369 4.76 -10.16 21.05
C LYS A 369 6.09 -9.92 21.79
N GLY A 370 6.04 -9.79 23.09
CA GLY A 370 7.21 -9.42 23.90
C GLY A 370 7.78 -8.07 23.47
N PRO A 371 9.08 -7.99 23.10
CA PRO A 371 9.68 -6.75 22.63
C PRO A 371 9.33 -6.43 21.16
N TYR A 372 8.73 -7.37 20.41
CA TYR A 372 8.52 -7.23 18.97
C TYR A 372 7.12 -6.72 18.64
N ILE A 373 7.06 -5.77 17.71
CA ILE A 373 5.82 -5.22 17.14
C ILE A 373 5.89 -5.45 15.63
N PHE A 374 4.81 -5.95 15.06
CA PHE A 374 4.71 -6.29 13.65
C PHE A 374 3.78 -5.29 12.95
N ALA A 375 4.25 -4.63 11.90
CA ALA A 375 3.49 -3.65 11.12
C ALA A 375 3.87 -3.77 9.63
N PHE A 376 3.37 -4.80 8.95
CA PHE A 376 3.70 -5.07 7.54
C PHE A 376 2.61 -5.90 6.85
N GLY A 377 2.74 -6.11 5.54
CA GLY A 377 1.80 -6.93 4.78
C GLY A 377 0.59 -6.17 4.25
N HIS A 378 0.68 -4.85 4.12
CA HIS A 378 -0.41 -3.95 3.71
C HIS A 378 -0.73 -4.00 2.20
N GLN A 379 -0.16 -4.93 1.44
CA GLN A 379 -0.38 -5.10 0.00
C GLN A 379 -0.17 -3.80 -0.79
N HIS A 380 -1.15 -3.42 -1.59
CA HIS A 380 -1.21 -2.13 -2.31
C HIS A 380 -1.83 -1.00 -1.48
N LEU A 381 -2.36 -1.31 -0.28
CA LEU A 381 -3.04 -0.37 0.62
C LEU A 381 -2.11 0.28 1.67
N GLY A 382 -0.78 0.04 1.58
CA GLY A 382 0.15 0.57 2.57
C GLY A 382 0.12 2.09 2.70
N LEU A 383 -0.10 2.83 1.63
CA LEU A 383 -0.29 4.28 1.70
C LEU A 383 -1.61 4.62 2.41
N THR A 384 -2.71 4.00 2.02
CA THR A 384 -4.03 4.19 2.63
C THR A 384 -4.01 3.94 4.13
N GLN A 385 -3.35 2.87 4.56
CA GLN A 385 -3.35 2.41 5.95
C GLN A 385 -2.21 2.98 6.80
N ALA A 386 -1.37 3.90 6.27
CA ALA A 386 -0.17 4.36 6.96
C ALA A 386 -0.49 5.12 8.26
N ALA A 387 -1.43 6.05 8.23
CA ALA A 387 -1.80 6.87 9.39
C ALA A 387 -2.43 6.01 10.51
N ILE A 388 -3.44 5.20 10.19
CA ILE A 388 -4.10 4.31 11.15
C ILE A 388 -3.14 3.26 11.74
N THR A 389 -2.21 2.72 10.93
CA THR A 389 -1.18 1.81 11.41
C THR A 389 -0.25 2.48 12.41
N ALA A 390 0.10 3.75 12.18
CA ALA A 390 0.93 4.50 13.11
C ALA A 390 0.23 4.71 14.45
N ASP A 391 -1.07 5.02 14.44
CA ASP A 391 -1.88 5.19 15.65
C ASP A 391 -2.00 3.87 16.44
N ILE A 392 -2.27 2.75 15.75
CA ILE A 392 -2.34 1.41 16.37
C ILE A 392 -1.00 1.02 17.02
N VAL A 393 0.10 1.17 16.30
CA VAL A 393 1.43 0.83 16.83
C VAL A 393 1.82 1.73 18.00
N ASN A 394 1.48 3.02 17.93
CA ASN A 394 1.66 3.93 19.06
C ASN A 394 0.88 3.46 20.29
N SER A 395 -0.38 3.01 20.11
CA SER A 395 -1.18 2.43 21.19
C SER A 395 -0.53 1.17 21.80
N PHE A 396 0.04 0.28 20.96
CA PHE A 396 0.79 -0.89 21.47
C PHE A 396 2.02 -0.52 22.29
N ILE A 397 2.78 0.51 21.89
CA ILE A 397 3.99 0.96 22.58
C ILE A 397 3.64 1.58 23.92
N HIS A 398 2.58 2.37 23.99
CA HIS A 398 2.16 3.08 25.18
C HIS A 398 1.11 2.34 26.01
N HIS A 399 0.81 1.07 25.69
CA HIS A 399 -0.19 0.24 26.38
C HIS A 399 -1.57 0.90 26.47
N GLN A 400 -1.97 1.59 25.40
CA GLN A 400 -3.27 2.24 25.27
C GLN A 400 -4.25 1.38 24.46
N PRO A 401 -5.57 1.54 24.64
CA PRO A 401 -6.55 0.91 23.77
C PRO A 401 -6.34 1.34 22.31
N THR A 402 -6.48 0.40 21.38
CA THR A 402 -6.47 0.66 19.94
C THR A 402 -7.83 1.18 19.48
N SER A 403 -7.85 1.99 18.42
CA SER A 403 -9.06 2.56 17.83
C SER A 403 -9.97 1.51 17.18
N ILE A 404 -9.42 0.35 16.81
CA ILE A 404 -10.14 -0.80 16.25
C ILE A 404 -9.70 -2.09 16.95
N ASP A 405 -10.51 -3.16 16.82
CA ASP A 405 -10.09 -4.50 17.26
C ASP A 405 -8.94 -5.01 16.38
N CYS A 406 -7.79 -5.28 17.00
CA CYS A 406 -6.60 -5.78 16.33
C CYS A 406 -6.48 -7.31 16.31
N ALA A 407 -7.36 -8.06 16.97
CA ALA A 407 -7.31 -9.52 17.00
C ALA A 407 -7.27 -10.17 15.62
N PRO A 408 -8.05 -9.71 14.59
CA PRO A 408 -7.99 -10.27 13.25
C PRO A 408 -6.65 -10.04 12.53
N PHE A 409 -5.85 -9.07 12.97
CA PHE A 409 -4.55 -8.71 12.38
C PHE A 409 -3.37 -9.41 13.07
N SER A 410 -3.63 -10.25 14.08
CA SER A 410 -2.58 -10.95 14.81
C SER A 410 -1.76 -11.86 13.90
N ILE A 411 -0.45 -11.93 14.12
CA ILE A 411 0.46 -12.85 13.44
C ILE A 411 0.11 -14.32 13.76
N GLU A 412 -0.52 -14.58 14.90
CA GLU A 412 -0.90 -15.94 15.36
C GLU A 412 -2.00 -16.57 14.50
N ARG A 413 -2.73 -15.79 13.67
CA ARG A 413 -3.69 -16.35 12.70
C ARG A 413 -3.06 -17.26 11.64
N PHE A 414 -1.73 -17.34 11.61
CA PHE A 414 -0.97 -18.21 10.71
C PHE A 414 -0.34 -19.44 11.41
N LEU A 415 -0.67 -19.69 12.67
CA LEU A 415 -0.28 -20.90 13.40
C LEU A 415 -0.93 -22.18 12.87
#